data_15dd7bacbedb483b8fa76d379b5222d7
#
_entry.id   15dd7bacbedb483b8fa76d379b5222d7
#
_cell.length_a   1.000
_cell.length_b   1.000
_cell.length_c   1.000
_cell.angle_alpha   90.00
_cell.angle_beta   90.00
_cell.angle_gamma   90.00
#
_symmetry.space_group_name_H-M   'P 1'
#
loop_
_entity.id
_entity.type
_entity.pdbx_description
1 polymer ?
#
loop_
_entity_poly.entity_id
_entity_poly.type
_entity_poly.pdbx_seq_one_letter_code
_entity_poly.pdbx_strand_id
1 'polypeptide(L)'
;MEQYYYNRMNKIEQAVYHALYQGFLNIDEEIQIPRLEGEALYNVFFKLRLDHPEIFWATGYKYKYYNDSPNLIFVPEYLFEKAKIKEHQKAMTARVEKITREAKTFSQWDKEKYIHDFLCENVHYDKLKKPYSHEIIGPLGHGVGVCEGIAKSVKVLCDALGIWCMIAVCGNNPEKGIKYRHTWNIVKIDGQYYHLDVTFDNTLGNYEKKENQKPENKTPRNTSGKNKAGKAEQMDFRYDYFNLDDKNIFWDHEPLLYPAPACNEGGHFYYKEKKLSFTKMEDVYKRSLQAAKKGRVLTFHWRGGYLTKEVLKELLEEIERAGREKNKQPQISLNWAQAVLRVEYQELPEGIIRETKVVMEDANEGEREIIGNREKHRKCVESRAKE
;
A
#
# COMPACT_ATOMS: atom_id res chain seq x y z
N MET A 1 -13.57 8.04 -15.38
CA MET A 1 -13.18 8.80 -14.21
C MET A 1 -12.24 9.93 -14.55
N GLU A 2 -11.95 10.85 -13.61
CA GLU A 2 -11.06 11.99 -13.87
C GLU A 2 -9.63 11.48 -14.14
N GLN A 3 -9.03 11.97 -15.24
CA GLN A 3 -7.64 11.73 -15.59
C GLN A 3 -6.81 12.80 -14.90
N TYR A 4 -6.31 12.50 -13.72
CA TYR A 4 -5.70 13.49 -12.83
C TYR A 4 -4.48 14.14 -13.45
N TYR A 5 -3.59 13.35 -14.02
CA TYR A 5 -2.35 13.83 -14.61
C TYR A 5 -2.56 14.52 -15.97
N TYR A 6 -3.43 13.97 -16.82
CA TYR A 6 -3.79 14.58 -18.11
C TYR A 6 -4.28 16.02 -17.96
N ASN A 7 -5.16 16.28 -16.99
CA ASN A 7 -5.75 17.59 -16.77
C ASN A 7 -4.73 18.68 -16.34
N ARG A 8 -3.51 18.27 -16.00
CA ARG A 8 -2.41 19.14 -15.55
C ARG A 8 -1.28 19.27 -16.57
N MET A 9 -1.46 18.70 -17.73
CA MET A 9 -0.51 18.77 -18.84
C MET A 9 -0.74 20.00 -19.71
N ASN A 10 0.31 20.49 -20.35
CA ASN A 10 0.19 21.49 -21.40
C ASN A 10 -0.38 20.88 -22.70
N LYS A 11 -0.74 21.72 -23.69
CA LYS A 11 -1.39 21.28 -24.92
C LYS A 11 -0.59 20.25 -25.73
N ILE A 12 0.74 20.38 -25.78
CA ILE A 12 1.62 19.44 -26.52
C ILE A 12 1.64 18.10 -25.79
N GLU A 13 1.83 18.11 -24.48
CA GLU A 13 1.80 16.91 -23.65
C GLU A 13 0.44 16.20 -23.75
N GLN A 14 -0.68 16.95 -23.72
CA GLN A 14 -2.02 16.39 -23.90
C GLN A 14 -2.21 15.75 -25.27
N ALA A 15 -1.68 16.35 -26.33
CA ALA A 15 -1.74 15.79 -27.68
C ALA A 15 -0.93 14.48 -27.79
N VAL A 16 0.28 14.44 -27.20
CA VAL A 16 1.11 13.23 -27.11
C VAL A 16 0.39 12.15 -26.29
N TYR A 17 -0.11 12.50 -25.10
CA TYR A 17 -0.85 11.59 -24.25
C TYR A 17 -2.03 10.96 -24.97
N HIS A 18 -2.82 11.77 -25.67
CA HIS A 18 -3.99 11.27 -26.39
C HIS A 18 -3.62 10.33 -27.54
N ALA A 19 -2.59 10.67 -28.31
CA ALA A 19 -2.10 9.81 -29.39
C ALA A 19 -1.58 8.47 -28.83
N LEU A 20 -0.79 8.49 -27.75
CA LEU A 20 -0.30 7.28 -27.08
C LEU A 20 -1.45 6.43 -26.52
N TYR A 21 -2.44 7.06 -25.87
CA TYR A 21 -3.61 6.36 -25.35
C TYR A 21 -4.36 5.60 -26.44
N GLN A 22 -4.66 6.25 -27.56
CA GLN A 22 -5.34 5.62 -28.69
C GLN A 22 -4.49 4.50 -29.31
N GLY A 23 -3.18 4.74 -29.53
CA GLY A 23 -2.28 3.72 -30.05
C GLY A 23 -2.17 2.48 -29.15
N PHE A 24 -2.14 2.66 -27.81
CA PHE A 24 -2.15 1.54 -26.86
C PHE A 24 -3.45 0.76 -26.89
N LEU A 25 -4.60 1.42 -27.00
CA LEU A 25 -5.88 0.73 -27.14
C LEU A 25 -5.97 -0.09 -28.42
N ASN A 26 -5.40 0.39 -29.52
CA ASN A 26 -5.33 -0.34 -30.80
C ASN A 26 -4.24 -1.41 -30.82
N ILE A 27 -3.31 -1.36 -29.87
CA ILE A 27 -2.09 -2.18 -29.82
C ILE A 27 -1.28 -1.94 -31.12
N ASP A 28 -1.03 -0.65 -31.41
CA ASP A 28 -0.27 -0.22 -32.57
C ASP A 28 1.23 -0.48 -32.36
N GLU A 29 1.94 -0.95 -33.39
CA GLU A 29 3.38 -1.18 -33.34
C GLU A 29 4.19 0.12 -33.41
N GLU A 30 3.65 1.12 -34.11
CA GLU A 30 4.22 2.44 -34.24
C GLU A 30 3.11 3.49 -34.07
N ILE A 31 3.39 4.53 -33.27
CA ILE A 31 2.44 5.59 -32.99
C ILE A 31 3.11 6.92 -33.36
N GLN A 32 2.51 7.63 -34.33
CA GLN A 32 2.98 8.98 -34.65
C GLN A 32 2.50 9.97 -33.59
N ILE A 33 3.42 10.73 -33.00
CA ILE A 33 3.13 11.72 -31.97
C ILE A 33 3.80 13.05 -32.32
N PRO A 34 3.29 14.19 -31.82
CA PRO A 34 4.00 15.47 -31.86
C PRO A 34 5.40 15.33 -31.24
N ARG A 35 6.36 16.06 -31.78
CA ARG A 35 7.75 15.98 -31.33
C ARG A 35 7.86 16.39 -29.85
N LEU A 36 8.15 15.42 -29.01
CA LEU A 36 8.43 15.56 -27.59
C LEU A 36 9.47 14.49 -27.24
N GLU A 37 10.59 14.89 -26.67
CA GLU A 37 11.75 14.01 -26.48
C GLU A 37 12.20 13.94 -25.02
N GLY A 38 13.07 12.99 -24.72
CA GLY A 38 13.77 12.88 -23.43
C GLY A 38 12.83 12.76 -22.24
N GLU A 39 13.11 13.52 -21.21
CA GLU A 39 12.37 13.49 -19.95
C GLU A 39 10.91 13.91 -20.10
N ALA A 40 10.60 14.85 -20.98
CA ALA A 40 9.23 15.30 -21.20
C ALA A 40 8.36 14.16 -21.78
N LEU A 41 8.87 13.43 -22.78
CA LEU A 41 8.17 12.26 -23.34
C LEU A 41 8.01 11.16 -22.28
N TYR A 42 9.07 10.88 -21.51
CA TYR A 42 9.01 9.91 -20.42
C TYR A 42 7.93 10.28 -19.42
N ASN A 43 7.86 11.54 -19.01
CA ASN A 43 6.86 12.01 -18.04
C ASN A 43 5.42 11.87 -18.55
N VAL A 44 5.17 12.12 -19.85
CA VAL A 44 3.84 11.91 -20.44
C VAL A 44 3.49 10.43 -20.45
N PHE A 45 4.39 9.57 -20.93
CA PHE A 45 4.20 8.12 -20.95
C PHE A 45 3.96 7.57 -19.53
N PHE A 46 4.77 7.97 -18.56
CA PHE A 46 4.64 7.53 -17.18
C PHE A 46 3.31 7.95 -16.56
N LYS A 47 2.93 9.23 -16.69
CA LYS A 47 1.68 9.77 -16.17
C LYS A 47 0.44 9.14 -16.82
N LEU A 48 0.51 8.80 -18.12
CA LEU A 48 -0.55 8.07 -18.79
C LEU A 48 -0.79 6.70 -18.11
N ARG A 49 0.28 5.99 -17.78
CA ARG A 49 0.17 4.69 -17.09
C ARG A 49 -0.32 4.81 -15.64
N LEU A 50 -0.15 5.98 -15.00
CA LEU A 50 -0.73 6.26 -13.68
C LEU A 50 -2.23 6.59 -13.77
N ASP A 51 -2.65 7.32 -14.83
CA ASP A 51 -4.06 7.60 -15.07
C ASP A 51 -4.83 6.38 -15.60
N HIS A 52 -4.17 5.51 -16.40
CA HIS A 52 -4.73 4.36 -17.10
C HIS A 52 -4.03 3.04 -16.75
N PRO A 53 -4.05 2.59 -15.49
CA PRO A 53 -3.42 1.33 -15.10
C PRO A 53 -4.05 0.08 -15.73
N GLU A 54 -5.26 0.21 -16.30
CA GLU A 54 -5.89 -0.84 -17.12
C GLU A 54 -5.12 -1.14 -18.41
N ILE A 55 -4.25 -0.20 -18.87
CA ILE A 55 -3.33 -0.40 -19.99
C ILE A 55 -2.02 -1.04 -19.47
N PHE A 56 -2.12 -2.24 -18.93
CA PHE A 56 -1.01 -2.93 -18.27
C PHE A 56 0.01 -3.56 -19.24
N TRP A 57 -0.24 -3.51 -20.53
CA TRP A 57 0.61 -4.16 -21.53
C TRP A 57 1.68 -3.27 -22.15
N ALA A 58 1.58 -1.94 -22.04
CA ALA A 58 2.57 -0.99 -22.53
C ALA A 58 3.56 -0.64 -21.41
N THR A 59 4.73 -1.28 -21.40
CA THR A 59 5.66 -1.21 -20.26
C THR A 59 6.92 -0.42 -20.54
N GLY A 60 7.24 -0.15 -21.81
CA GLY A 60 8.40 0.61 -22.24
C GLY A 60 8.21 1.16 -23.63
N TYR A 61 9.22 1.82 -24.13
CA TYR A 61 9.22 2.33 -25.49
C TYR A 61 10.61 2.64 -26.03
N LYS A 62 10.70 2.73 -27.37
CA LYS A 62 11.74 3.39 -28.14
C LYS A 62 11.10 4.46 -29.01
N TYR A 63 11.87 5.39 -29.56
CA TYR A 63 11.35 6.32 -30.54
C TYR A 63 12.34 6.57 -31.68
N LYS A 64 11.79 6.92 -32.85
CA LYS A 64 12.52 7.29 -34.05
C LYS A 64 12.16 8.75 -34.40
N TYR A 65 13.12 9.52 -34.80
CA TYR A 65 12.87 10.90 -35.25
C TYR A 65 13.69 11.21 -36.51
N TYR A 66 13.21 12.14 -37.25
CA TYR A 66 13.89 12.72 -38.40
C TYR A 66 14.13 14.22 -38.11
N ASN A 67 15.30 14.77 -38.48
CA ASN A 67 15.70 16.09 -38.03
C ASN A 67 14.71 17.21 -38.42
N ASP A 68 14.08 17.13 -39.57
CA ASP A 68 13.16 18.15 -40.09
C ASP A 68 11.68 17.81 -39.85
N SER A 69 11.38 16.76 -39.10
CA SER A 69 9.99 16.35 -38.81
C SER A 69 9.45 17.02 -37.56
N PRO A 70 8.23 17.60 -37.60
CA PRO A 70 7.54 18.09 -36.40
C PRO A 70 6.99 16.95 -35.55
N ASN A 71 7.09 15.72 -36.02
CA ASN A 71 6.60 14.51 -35.34
C ASN A 71 7.75 13.53 -35.11
N LEU A 72 7.53 12.61 -34.18
CA LEU A 72 8.35 11.43 -34.01
C LEU A 72 7.47 10.18 -34.03
N ILE A 73 8.11 9.02 -34.21
CA ILE A 73 7.44 7.74 -34.18
C ILE A 73 7.79 7.07 -32.85
N PHE A 74 6.79 6.92 -31.99
CA PHE A 74 6.87 6.19 -30.75
C PHE A 74 6.66 4.70 -31.04
N VAL A 75 7.56 3.84 -30.56
CA VAL A 75 7.55 2.40 -30.76
C VAL A 75 7.34 1.75 -29.39
N PRO A 76 6.10 1.34 -29.04
CA PRO A 76 5.82 0.73 -27.75
C PRO A 76 6.57 -0.59 -27.54
N GLU A 77 6.95 -0.85 -26.30
CA GLU A 77 7.39 -2.17 -25.85
C GLU A 77 6.24 -2.81 -25.08
N TYR A 78 5.64 -3.84 -25.68
CA TYR A 78 4.51 -4.54 -25.10
C TYR A 78 4.95 -5.76 -24.29
N LEU A 79 4.30 -5.98 -23.15
CA LEU A 79 4.59 -7.11 -22.24
C LEU A 79 4.24 -8.49 -22.87
N PHE A 80 3.30 -8.50 -23.82
CA PHE A 80 2.79 -9.70 -24.48
C PHE A 80 2.51 -9.44 -25.95
N GLU A 81 2.42 -10.52 -26.72
CA GLU A 81 1.94 -10.50 -28.10
C GLU A 81 0.47 -10.04 -28.20
N LYS A 82 0.10 -9.39 -29.30
CA LYS A 82 -1.23 -8.76 -29.51
C LYS A 82 -2.42 -9.66 -29.19
N ALA A 83 -2.38 -10.92 -29.60
CA ALA A 83 -3.45 -11.89 -29.31
C ALA A 83 -3.57 -12.14 -27.79
N LYS A 84 -2.42 -12.25 -27.12
CA LYS A 84 -2.34 -12.49 -25.68
C LYS A 84 -2.77 -11.27 -24.86
N ILE A 85 -2.47 -10.05 -25.34
CA ILE A 85 -2.96 -8.81 -24.73
C ILE A 85 -4.49 -8.82 -24.68
N LYS A 86 -5.16 -9.11 -25.79
CA LYS A 86 -6.63 -9.16 -25.87
C LYS A 86 -7.24 -10.20 -24.94
N GLU A 87 -6.59 -11.38 -24.83
CA GLU A 87 -7.02 -12.42 -23.88
C GLU A 87 -6.92 -11.90 -22.43
N HIS A 88 -5.77 -11.33 -22.07
CA HIS A 88 -5.55 -10.79 -20.73
C HIS A 88 -6.44 -9.59 -20.40
N GLN A 89 -6.71 -8.69 -21.35
CA GLN A 89 -7.67 -7.59 -21.16
C GLN A 89 -9.03 -8.13 -20.75
N LYS A 90 -9.57 -9.12 -21.51
CA LYS A 90 -10.85 -9.75 -21.19
C LYS A 90 -10.82 -10.43 -19.81
N ALA A 91 -9.75 -11.14 -19.50
CA ALA A 91 -9.58 -11.81 -18.22
C ALA A 91 -9.51 -10.81 -17.04
N MET A 92 -8.76 -9.71 -17.19
CA MET A 92 -8.65 -8.68 -16.15
C MET A 92 -9.95 -7.93 -15.94
N THR A 93 -10.68 -7.56 -17.01
CA THR A 93 -12.01 -6.95 -16.89
C THR A 93 -12.97 -7.86 -16.11
N ALA A 94 -13.05 -9.13 -16.45
CA ALA A 94 -13.88 -10.09 -15.73
C ALA A 94 -13.42 -10.29 -14.27
N ARG A 95 -12.11 -10.25 -14.03
CA ARG A 95 -11.56 -10.37 -12.68
C ARG A 95 -11.92 -9.18 -11.80
N VAL A 96 -11.74 -7.95 -12.30
CA VAL A 96 -12.11 -6.71 -11.60
C VAL A 96 -13.60 -6.71 -11.29
N GLU A 97 -14.46 -7.05 -12.27
CA GLU A 97 -15.90 -7.14 -12.07
C GLU A 97 -16.29 -8.18 -11.00
N LYS A 98 -15.62 -9.33 -11.00
CA LYS A 98 -15.86 -10.39 -10.00
C LYS A 98 -15.46 -9.91 -8.60
N ILE A 99 -14.31 -9.25 -8.46
CA ILE A 99 -13.82 -8.74 -7.17
C ILE A 99 -14.78 -7.66 -6.63
N THR A 100 -15.19 -6.71 -7.47
CA THR A 100 -15.94 -5.53 -7.02
C THR A 100 -17.45 -5.78 -6.87
N ARG A 101 -17.97 -6.90 -7.36
CA ARG A 101 -19.41 -7.20 -7.41
C ARG A 101 -20.12 -7.04 -6.07
N GLU A 102 -19.51 -7.59 -5.02
CA GLU A 102 -20.08 -7.63 -3.68
C GLU A 102 -20.09 -6.23 -3.02
N ALA A 103 -19.06 -5.44 -3.30
CA ALA A 103 -18.88 -4.14 -2.67
C ALA A 103 -19.64 -2.99 -3.33
N LYS A 104 -20.36 -3.21 -4.45
CA LYS A 104 -21.03 -2.13 -5.21
C LYS A 104 -21.99 -1.28 -4.38
N THR A 105 -22.65 -1.87 -3.38
CA THR A 105 -23.64 -1.22 -2.53
C THR A 105 -23.10 -0.70 -1.21
N PHE A 106 -21.82 -0.91 -0.93
CA PHE A 106 -21.18 -0.47 0.32
C PHE A 106 -21.03 1.06 0.37
N SER A 107 -20.82 1.62 1.58
CA SER A 107 -20.38 3.00 1.75
C SER A 107 -19.02 3.23 1.09
N GLN A 108 -18.61 4.48 0.86
CA GLN A 108 -17.31 4.78 0.25
C GLN A 108 -16.16 4.21 1.11
N TRP A 109 -16.21 4.41 2.42
CA TRP A 109 -15.23 3.88 3.35
C TRP A 109 -15.20 2.34 3.39
N ASP A 110 -16.35 1.67 3.38
CA ASP A 110 -16.41 0.21 3.36
C ASP A 110 -15.94 -0.38 2.02
N LYS A 111 -16.19 0.31 0.88
CA LYS A 111 -15.62 -0.06 -0.43
C LYS A 111 -14.11 0.01 -0.43
N GLU A 112 -13.55 1.09 0.08
CA GLU A 112 -12.11 1.28 0.21
C GLU A 112 -11.49 0.20 1.10
N LYS A 113 -12.08 -0.03 2.27
CA LYS A 113 -11.65 -1.10 3.17
C LYS A 113 -11.71 -2.48 2.52
N TYR A 114 -12.75 -2.75 1.75
CA TYR A 114 -12.89 -4.01 1.01
C TYR A 114 -11.75 -4.20 -0.01
N ILE A 115 -11.37 -3.14 -0.74
CA ILE A 115 -10.24 -3.17 -1.67
C ILE A 115 -8.92 -3.43 -0.93
N HIS A 116 -8.69 -2.71 0.16
CA HIS A 116 -7.51 -2.86 1.02
C HIS A 116 -7.38 -4.30 1.51
N ASP A 117 -8.42 -4.82 2.16
CA ASP A 117 -8.43 -6.18 2.73
C ASP A 117 -8.22 -7.25 1.66
N PHE A 118 -8.90 -7.10 0.50
CA PHE A 118 -8.73 -8.01 -0.62
C PHE A 118 -7.27 -8.08 -1.08
N LEU A 119 -6.60 -6.95 -1.22
CA LEU A 119 -5.21 -6.90 -1.66
C LEU A 119 -4.25 -7.42 -0.57
N CYS A 120 -4.46 -7.06 0.69
CA CYS A 120 -3.66 -7.58 1.81
C CYS A 120 -3.80 -9.09 1.97
N GLU A 121 -4.99 -9.65 1.68
CA GLU A 121 -5.22 -11.09 1.77
C GLU A 121 -4.62 -11.88 0.60
N ASN A 122 -4.74 -11.35 -0.61
CA ASN A 122 -4.52 -12.12 -1.85
C ASN A 122 -3.22 -11.78 -2.57
N VAL A 123 -2.48 -10.75 -2.15
CA VAL A 123 -1.26 -10.29 -2.82
C VAL A 123 -0.06 -10.44 -1.90
N HIS A 124 1.04 -10.98 -2.45
CA HIS A 124 2.34 -11.03 -1.80
C HIS A 124 3.30 -10.07 -2.50
N TYR A 125 4.16 -9.41 -1.71
CA TYR A 125 5.18 -8.53 -2.30
C TYR A 125 6.21 -9.33 -3.11
N ASP A 126 6.40 -8.94 -4.39
CA ASP A 126 7.31 -9.64 -5.30
C ASP A 126 8.75 -9.14 -5.13
N LYS A 127 9.53 -9.87 -4.35
CA LYS A 127 10.96 -9.59 -4.15
C LYS A 127 11.80 -9.74 -5.42
N LEU A 128 11.33 -10.52 -6.41
CA LEU A 128 12.01 -10.71 -7.69
C LEU A 128 11.74 -9.60 -8.68
N LYS A 129 10.77 -8.72 -8.39
CA LYS A 129 10.40 -7.54 -9.20
C LYS A 129 10.20 -7.90 -10.69
N LYS A 130 9.43 -8.95 -10.95
CA LYS A 130 9.12 -9.36 -12.32
C LYS A 130 8.38 -8.27 -13.08
N PRO A 131 8.56 -8.12 -14.40
CA PRO A 131 7.92 -7.06 -15.17
C PRO A 131 6.40 -6.96 -14.97
N TYR A 132 5.69 -8.08 -14.93
CA TYR A 132 4.25 -8.10 -14.70
C TYR A 132 3.82 -7.70 -13.27
N SER A 133 4.74 -7.76 -12.30
CA SER A 133 4.46 -7.36 -10.91
C SER A 133 4.33 -5.85 -10.73
N HIS A 134 4.77 -5.06 -11.72
CA HIS A 134 4.58 -3.60 -11.80
C HIS A 134 3.22 -3.22 -12.41
N GLU A 135 2.46 -4.20 -12.90
CA GLU A 135 1.19 -4.00 -13.58
C GLU A 135 0.06 -4.74 -12.86
N ILE A 136 -1.20 -4.35 -13.12
CA ILE A 136 -2.37 -4.94 -12.46
C ILE A 136 -2.48 -6.46 -12.62
N ILE A 137 -1.92 -7.01 -13.70
CA ILE A 137 -1.93 -8.45 -13.95
C ILE A 137 -1.12 -9.22 -12.89
N GLY A 138 -0.10 -8.62 -12.28
CA GLY A 138 0.63 -9.19 -11.15
C GLY A 138 -0.26 -9.38 -9.93
N PRO A 139 -0.73 -8.31 -9.25
CA PRO A 139 -1.56 -8.43 -8.07
C PRO A 139 -2.91 -9.12 -8.34
N LEU A 140 -3.64 -8.73 -9.38
CA LEU A 140 -5.00 -9.23 -9.62
C LEU A 140 -5.03 -10.58 -10.33
N GLY A 141 -4.01 -10.90 -11.13
CA GLY A 141 -3.92 -12.16 -11.89
C GLY A 141 -3.10 -13.24 -11.21
N HIS A 142 -1.91 -12.88 -10.70
CA HIS A 142 -0.93 -13.82 -10.16
C HIS A 142 -0.80 -13.75 -8.62
N GLY A 143 -1.45 -12.80 -7.95
CA GLY A 143 -1.36 -12.62 -6.50
C GLY A 143 0.01 -12.14 -6.02
N VAL A 144 0.80 -11.49 -6.89
CA VAL A 144 2.11 -10.94 -6.57
C VAL A 144 2.25 -9.53 -7.16
N GLY A 145 2.85 -8.61 -6.43
CA GLY A 145 3.05 -7.25 -6.90
C GLY A 145 4.15 -6.51 -6.16
N VAL A 146 4.69 -5.49 -6.80
CA VAL A 146 5.47 -4.44 -6.13
C VAL A 146 4.56 -3.24 -5.86
N CYS A 147 5.06 -2.21 -5.17
CA CYS A 147 4.27 -1.02 -4.81
C CYS A 147 3.50 -0.43 -6.01
N GLU A 148 4.13 -0.31 -7.18
CA GLU A 148 3.49 0.21 -8.40
C GLU A 148 2.31 -0.65 -8.85
N GLY A 149 2.47 -1.98 -8.91
CA GLY A 149 1.38 -2.89 -9.30
C GLY A 149 0.24 -2.92 -8.31
N ILE A 150 0.55 -2.84 -7.01
CA ILE A 150 -0.45 -2.78 -5.93
C ILE A 150 -1.23 -1.46 -6.02
N ALA A 151 -0.55 -0.31 -6.13
CA ALA A 151 -1.19 0.99 -6.26
C ALA A 151 -2.06 1.11 -7.53
N LYS A 152 -1.59 0.56 -8.67
CA LYS A 152 -2.38 0.43 -9.90
C LYS A 152 -3.64 -0.41 -9.70
N SER A 153 -3.52 -1.50 -8.94
CA SER A 153 -4.65 -2.38 -8.64
C SER A 153 -5.68 -1.71 -7.74
N VAL A 154 -5.24 -0.96 -6.72
CA VAL A 154 -6.13 -0.11 -5.91
C VAL A 154 -6.92 0.83 -6.81
N LYS A 155 -6.22 1.56 -7.72
CA LYS A 155 -6.88 2.53 -8.59
C LYS A 155 -7.93 1.87 -9.49
N VAL A 156 -7.63 0.76 -10.15
CA VAL A 156 -8.60 0.06 -11.02
C VAL A 156 -9.82 -0.42 -10.22
N LEU A 157 -9.63 -0.92 -9.01
CA LEU A 157 -10.73 -1.37 -8.15
C LEU A 157 -11.56 -0.19 -7.62
N CYS A 158 -10.91 0.92 -7.25
CA CYS A 158 -11.57 2.17 -6.87
C CYS A 158 -12.42 2.70 -8.04
N ASP A 159 -11.85 2.74 -9.24
CA ASP A 159 -12.53 3.18 -10.45
C ASP A 159 -13.79 2.33 -10.74
N ALA A 160 -13.69 1.02 -10.58
CA ALA A 160 -14.83 0.10 -10.77
C ALA A 160 -15.92 0.26 -9.70
N LEU A 161 -15.58 0.77 -8.51
CA LEU A 161 -16.52 1.02 -7.41
C LEU A 161 -16.97 2.49 -7.29
N GLY A 162 -16.50 3.36 -8.19
CA GLY A 162 -16.88 4.77 -8.21
C GLY A 162 -16.21 5.62 -7.12
N ILE A 163 -15.06 5.19 -6.61
CA ILE A 163 -14.21 5.98 -5.68
C ILE A 163 -13.18 6.74 -6.52
N TRP A 164 -13.08 8.04 -6.29
CA TRP A 164 -12.01 8.82 -6.90
C TRP A 164 -10.65 8.40 -6.30
N CYS A 165 -9.71 8.09 -7.16
CA CYS A 165 -8.39 7.62 -6.76
C CYS A 165 -7.33 8.09 -7.75
N MET A 166 -6.18 8.53 -7.25
CA MET A 166 -4.97 8.75 -8.03
C MET A 166 -3.80 7.94 -7.47
N ILE A 167 -2.80 7.69 -8.28
CA ILE A 167 -1.56 7.06 -7.84
C ILE A 167 -0.55 8.15 -7.51
N ALA A 168 -0.11 8.22 -6.27
CA ALA A 168 0.93 9.10 -5.78
C ALA A 168 2.31 8.44 -5.95
N VAL A 169 3.33 9.24 -6.23
CA VAL A 169 4.70 8.76 -6.48
C VAL A 169 5.69 9.67 -5.76
N CYS A 170 6.61 9.08 -5.00
CA CYS A 170 7.78 9.79 -4.48
C CYS A 170 9.06 9.36 -5.20
N GLY A 171 10.13 10.15 -5.03
CA GLY A 171 11.43 9.86 -5.57
C GLY A 171 12.21 8.83 -4.75
N ASN A 172 13.35 8.39 -5.28
CA ASN A 172 14.40 7.78 -4.49
C ASN A 172 15.12 8.85 -3.66
N ASN A 173 15.74 8.43 -2.57
CA ASN A 173 16.57 9.29 -1.74
C ASN A 173 17.85 8.53 -1.34
N PRO A 174 18.93 8.60 -2.13
CA PRO A 174 20.16 7.86 -1.87
C PRO A 174 20.82 8.23 -0.53
N GLU A 175 20.65 9.48 -0.07
CA GLU A 175 21.22 9.94 1.21
C GLU A 175 20.60 9.22 2.40
N LYS A 176 19.29 8.88 2.30
CA LYS A 176 18.57 8.06 3.27
C LYS A 176 18.64 6.56 2.95
N GLY A 177 19.40 6.16 1.93
CA GLY A 177 19.51 4.77 1.48
C GLY A 177 18.27 4.26 0.72
N ILE A 178 17.36 5.15 0.30
CA ILE A 178 16.17 4.82 -0.48
C ILE A 178 16.56 4.76 -1.95
N LYS A 179 16.65 3.54 -2.49
CA LYS A 179 17.16 3.29 -3.86
C LYS A 179 16.10 3.39 -4.94
N TYR A 180 14.82 3.24 -4.60
CA TYR A 180 13.72 3.13 -5.55
C TYR A 180 12.63 4.14 -5.26
N ARG A 181 11.87 4.47 -6.29
CA ARG A 181 10.61 5.21 -6.16
C ARG A 181 9.60 4.36 -5.43
N HIS A 182 8.80 4.98 -4.58
CA HIS A 182 7.63 4.34 -3.99
C HIS A 182 6.35 4.92 -4.56
N THR A 183 5.30 4.09 -4.61
CA THR A 183 3.99 4.45 -5.15
C THR A 183 2.90 3.95 -4.22
N TRP A 184 1.93 4.83 -3.97
CA TRP A 184 0.72 4.54 -3.19
C TRP A 184 -0.47 5.29 -3.77
N ASN A 185 -1.57 5.41 -3.07
CA ASN A 185 -2.76 6.06 -3.59
C ASN A 185 -3.17 7.27 -2.76
N ILE A 186 -3.82 8.24 -3.41
CA ILE A 186 -4.66 9.23 -2.75
C ILE A 186 -6.09 8.94 -3.20
N VAL A 187 -6.98 8.81 -2.24
CA VAL A 187 -8.40 8.51 -2.44
C VAL A 187 -9.27 9.66 -1.95
N LYS A 188 -10.48 9.78 -2.48
CA LYS A 188 -11.47 10.75 -2.00
C LYS A 188 -12.63 10.01 -1.36
N ILE A 189 -12.77 10.15 -0.05
CA ILE A 189 -13.83 9.52 0.76
C ILE A 189 -14.67 10.63 1.41
N ASP A 190 -15.96 10.59 1.20
CA ASP A 190 -16.94 11.56 1.74
C ASP A 190 -16.52 13.03 1.54
N GLY A 191 -15.95 13.30 0.35
CA GLY A 191 -15.55 14.65 -0.07
C GLY A 191 -14.14 15.08 0.34
N GLN A 192 -13.43 14.33 1.17
CA GLN A 192 -12.08 14.63 1.66
C GLN A 192 -11.03 13.68 1.05
N TYR A 193 -9.78 14.14 0.94
CA TYR A 193 -8.67 13.36 0.38
C TYR A 193 -7.84 12.73 1.49
N TYR A 194 -7.39 11.48 1.25
CA TYR A 194 -6.60 10.69 2.18
C TYR A 194 -5.53 9.89 1.45
N HIS A 195 -4.40 9.68 2.11
CA HIS A 195 -3.39 8.72 1.66
C HIS A 195 -3.79 7.30 2.05
N LEU A 196 -3.64 6.37 1.11
CA LEU A 196 -3.86 4.95 1.28
C LEU A 196 -2.65 4.18 0.75
N ASP A 197 -1.85 3.58 1.63
CA ASP A 197 -0.74 2.72 1.23
C ASP A 197 -0.97 1.26 1.62
N VAL A 198 -1.58 0.54 0.70
CA VAL A 198 -1.85 -0.91 0.86
C VAL A 198 -0.54 -1.72 0.85
N THR A 199 0.52 -1.23 0.21
CA THR A 199 1.81 -1.93 0.17
C THR A 199 2.44 -2.00 1.55
N PHE A 200 2.45 -0.89 2.28
CA PHE A 200 3.01 -0.83 3.63
C PHE A 200 2.17 -1.65 4.60
N ASP A 201 0.85 -1.53 4.57
CA ASP A 201 -0.04 -2.33 5.41
C ASP A 201 0.08 -3.83 5.11
N ASN A 202 0.19 -4.22 3.83
CA ASN A 202 0.42 -5.61 3.41
C ASN A 202 1.76 -6.14 3.94
N THR A 203 2.82 -5.34 3.89
CA THR A 203 4.15 -5.73 4.37
C THR A 203 4.14 -5.95 5.88
N LEU A 204 3.55 -5.04 6.65
CA LEU A 204 3.41 -5.16 8.10
C LEU A 204 2.59 -6.40 8.51
N GLY A 205 1.51 -6.71 7.78
CA GLY A 205 0.64 -7.86 8.06
C GLY A 205 1.24 -9.23 7.70
N ASN A 206 2.26 -9.27 6.84
CA ASN A 206 2.83 -10.53 6.34
C ASN A 206 4.04 -11.06 7.13
N TYR A 207 4.53 -10.34 8.14
CA TYR A 207 5.68 -10.76 8.95
C TYR A 207 5.49 -12.13 9.61
N GLU A 208 4.27 -12.46 10.05
CA GLU A 208 3.99 -13.68 10.80
C GLU A 208 3.78 -14.93 9.92
N LYS A 209 3.42 -14.75 8.65
CA LYS A 209 3.24 -15.88 7.72
C LYS A 209 4.57 -16.52 7.30
N LYS A 210 5.73 -15.87 7.55
CA LYS A 210 7.03 -16.31 7.04
C LYS A 210 7.73 -17.38 7.87
N GLU A 211 7.43 -17.51 9.15
CA GLU A 211 8.11 -18.52 10.00
C GLU A 211 7.48 -19.93 9.93
N ASN A 212 6.24 -20.07 9.49
CA ASN A 212 5.49 -21.33 9.60
C ASN A 212 5.01 -21.99 8.30
N GLN A 213 5.33 -21.48 7.10
CA GLN A 213 4.87 -22.10 5.85
C GLN A 213 5.99 -22.26 4.81
N LYS A 214 6.41 -23.53 4.58
CA LYS A 214 7.03 -23.94 3.29
C LYS A 214 6.04 -23.63 2.16
N PRO A 215 6.51 -23.21 0.96
CA PRO A 215 5.62 -22.91 -0.15
C PRO A 215 4.93 -24.17 -0.64
N GLU A 216 3.73 -24.43 -0.19
CA GLU A 216 2.83 -25.33 -0.88
C GLU A 216 2.20 -24.59 -2.07
N ASN A 217 2.31 -25.17 -3.26
CA ASN A 217 1.62 -24.74 -4.48
C ASN A 217 0.11 -24.65 -4.23
N LYS A 218 -0.40 -23.48 -3.86
CA LYS A 218 -1.85 -23.24 -3.75
C LYS A 218 -2.29 -22.35 -4.91
N THR A 219 -3.05 -22.94 -5.82
CA THR A 219 -3.95 -22.25 -6.74
C THR A 219 -4.81 -21.24 -5.98
N PRO A 220 -5.13 -20.06 -6.56
CA PRO A 220 -5.94 -19.04 -5.90
C PRO A 220 -7.27 -19.63 -5.42
N ARG A 221 -7.50 -19.63 -4.12
CA ARG A 221 -8.75 -20.13 -3.55
C ARG A 221 -9.89 -19.19 -3.91
N ASN A 222 -10.88 -19.73 -4.61
CA ASN A 222 -12.20 -19.13 -4.70
C ASN A 222 -12.81 -19.08 -3.28
N THR A 223 -12.89 -17.90 -2.69
CA THR A 223 -13.57 -17.68 -1.42
C THR A 223 -15.09 -17.63 -1.60
N SER A 224 -15.70 -18.76 -1.94
CA SER A 224 -17.15 -19.00 -1.75
C SER A 224 -17.33 -20.45 -1.29
N GLY A 225 -16.72 -20.79 -0.16
CA GLY A 225 -16.89 -22.08 0.47
C GLY A 225 -17.05 -21.89 1.97
N LYS A 226 -18.28 -22.03 2.48
CA LYS A 226 -18.53 -22.28 3.89
C LYS A 226 -17.82 -23.55 4.29
N ASN A 227 -16.63 -23.43 4.90
CA ASN A 227 -16.01 -24.56 5.57
C ASN A 227 -16.76 -24.81 6.87
N LYS A 228 -17.38 -25.98 6.97
CA LYS A 228 -17.98 -26.52 8.19
C LYS A 228 -16.85 -26.74 9.21
N ALA A 229 -17.09 -26.27 10.44
CA ALA A 229 -16.37 -26.54 11.67
C ALA A 229 -14.92 -26.03 11.75
N GLY A 230 -14.74 -24.89 12.38
CA GLY A 230 -13.48 -24.30 12.81
C GLY A 230 -13.67 -22.79 12.91
N LYS A 231 -13.34 -22.19 14.04
CA LYS A 231 -13.31 -20.74 14.21
C LYS A 231 -12.61 -20.16 12.99
N ALA A 232 -13.29 -19.28 12.23
CA ALA A 232 -12.62 -18.48 11.20
C ALA A 232 -11.45 -17.77 11.91
N GLU A 233 -10.22 -18.10 11.55
CA GLU A 233 -9.07 -17.29 11.92
C GLU A 233 -9.37 -15.89 11.38
N GLN A 234 -9.63 -14.98 12.30
CA GLN A 234 -9.85 -13.58 11.96
C GLN A 234 -8.50 -13.07 11.45
N MET A 235 -8.39 -12.89 10.14
CA MET A 235 -7.18 -12.33 9.55
C MET A 235 -6.95 -10.96 10.18
N ASP A 236 -5.78 -10.79 10.80
CA ASP A 236 -5.39 -9.57 11.49
C ASP A 236 -4.66 -8.66 10.51
N PHE A 237 -5.45 -7.92 9.72
CA PHE A 237 -4.91 -6.93 8.80
C PHE A 237 -4.38 -5.71 9.55
N ARG A 238 -3.30 -5.12 9.02
CA ARG A 238 -2.79 -3.82 9.46
C ARG A 238 -3.51 -2.71 8.67
N TYR A 239 -3.67 -1.57 9.31
CA TYR A 239 -4.31 -0.39 8.74
C TYR A 239 -3.58 0.89 9.16
N ASP A 240 -2.27 0.78 9.29
CA ASP A 240 -1.41 1.85 9.79
C ASP A 240 -1.31 2.99 8.76
N TYR A 241 -1.51 2.65 7.48
CA TYR A 241 -1.44 3.56 6.33
C TYR A 241 -2.79 3.69 5.60
N PHE A 242 -3.88 3.45 6.33
CA PHE A 242 -5.23 3.55 5.81
C PHE A 242 -5.86 4.90 6.18
N ASN A 243 -6.04 5.78 5.19
CA ASN A 243 -6.63 7.13 5.34
C ASN A 243 -5.81 8.07 6.25
N LEU A 244 -4.51 8.17 5.95
CA LEU A 244 -3.64 9.15 6.59
C LEU A 244 -3.77 10.53 5.95
N ASP A 245 -3.50 11.56 6.75
CA ASP A 245 -3.30 12.94 6.28
C ASP A 245 -1.83 13.19 5.87
N ASP A 246 -1.57 14.35 5.23
CA ASP A 246 -0.23 14.76 4.81
C ASP A 246 0.76 14.79 5.98
N LYS A 247 0.32 15.24 7.14
CA LYS A 247 1.17 15.36 8.31
C LYS A 247 1.71 14.01 8.77
N ASN A 248 0.89 12.95 8.69
CA ASN A 248 1.26 11.64 9.18
C ASN A 248 1.97 10.79 8.12
N ILE A 249 1.54 10.84 6.84
CA ILE A 249 2.18 10.01 5.80
C ILE A 249 3.65 10.39 5.58
N PHE A 250 4.00 11.68 5.61
CA PHE A 250 5.36 12.15 5.38
C PHE A 250 6.32 11.98 6.57
N TRP A 251 5.93 11.27 7.64
CA TRP A 251 6.88 10.82 8.65
C TRP A 251 7.88 9.79 8.12
N ASP A 252 7.45 8.94 7.19
CA ASP A 252 8.26 7.85 6.64
C ASP A 252 8.19 7.74 5.11
N HIS A 253 7.34 8.51 4.46
CA HIS A 253 7.31 8.64 3.00
C HIS A 253 8.11 9.86 2.54
N GLU A 254 8.78 9.75 1.39
CA GLU A 254 9.47 10.88 0.75
C GLU A 254 8.45 11.81 0.08
N PRO A 255 8.82 13.10 -0.12
CA PRO A 255 7.95 14.06 -0.80
C PRO A 255 7.49 13.60 -2.18
N LEU A 256 6.28 13.99 -2.55
CA LEU A 256 5.70 13.67 -3.86
C LEU A 256 6.50 14.29 -5.02
N LEU A 257 6.68 13.53 -6.10
CA LEU A 257 7.29 14.01 -7.34
C LEU A 257 6.35 14.92 -8.14
N TYR A 258 5.06 14.72 -7.99
CA TYR A 258 4.04 15.47 -8.72
C TYR A 258 3.04 16.09 -7.76
N PRO A 259 2.50 17.28 -8.08
CA PRO A 259 1.44 17.89 -7.29
C PRO A 259 0.26 16.94 -7.09
N ALA A 260 -0.32 16.95 -5.90
CA ALA A 260 -1.49 16.16 -5.52
C ALA A 260 -2.47 17.00 -4.71
N PRO A 261 -3.74 16.59 -4.56
CA PRO A 261 -4.66 17.20 -3.63
C PRO A 261 -4.11 17.13 -2.20
N ALA A 262 -4.29 18.18 -1.41
CA ALA A 262 -3.90 18.19 -0.01
C ALA A 262 -4.81 17.26 0.81
N CYS A 263 -4.21 16.40 1.62
CA CYS A 263 -4.87 15.49 2.54
C CYS A 263 -4.80 16.08 3.97
N ASN A 264 -5.71 17.02 4.26
CA ASN A 264 -5.64 17.81 5.51
C ASN A 264 -6.44 17.16 6.66
N GLU A 265 -7.29 16.18 6.36
CA GLU A 265 -8.23 15.59 7.30
C GLU A 265 -7.77 14.18 7.73
N GLY A 266 -7.79 13.94 9.03
CA GLY A 266 -7.48 12.61 9.58
C GLY A 266 -8.73 11.92 10.19
N GLY A 267 -9.94 12.33 9.79
CA GLY A 267 -11.20 11.83 10.36
C GLY A 267 -11.43 10.34 10.09
N HIS A 268 -11.22 9.91 8.86
CA HIS A 268 -11.43 8.54 8.40
C HIS A 268 -10.24 7.60 8.59
N PHE A 269 -9.21 8.02 9.33
CA PHE A 269 -8.13 7.11 9.72
C PHE A 269 -8.70 5.89 10.46
N TYR A 270 -8.31 4.70 10.03
CA TYR A 270 -8.92 3.44 10.48
C TYR A 270 -9.06 3.32 12.00
N TYR A 271 -7.98 3.58 12.74
CA TYR A 271 -7.99 3.43 14.20
C TYR A 271 -8.88 4.46 14.91
N LYS A 272 -9.11 5.64 14.30
CA LYS A 272 -10.09 6.63 14.82
C LYS A 272 -11.52 6.15 14.58
N GLU A 273 -11.84 5.70 13.37
CA GLU A 273 -13.16 5.14 13.01
C GLU A 273 -13.53 3.93 13.89
N LYS A 274 -12.57 3.06 14.16
CA LYS A 274 -12.79 1.86 15.01
C LYS A 274 -12.68 2.14 16.50
N LYS A 275 -12.49 3.40 16.93
CA LYS A 275 -12.30 3.79 18.35
C LYS A 275 -11.13 3.04 19.01
N LEU A 276 -10.06 2.83 18.24
CA LEU A 276 -8.81 2.21 18.63
C LEU A 276 -7.65 3.23 18.62
N SER A 277 -7.95 4.51 18.69
CA SER A 277 -6.98 5.60 18.76
C SER A 277 -7.11 6.28 20.13
N PHE A 278 -6.07 6.15 20.96
CA PHE A 278 -6.12 6.54 22.37
C PHE A 278 -5.30 7.79 22.67
N THR A 279 -5.76 8.55 23.66
CA THR A 279 -5.08 9.75 24.21
C THR A 279 -4.74 9.61 25.69
N LYS A 280 -5.24 8.57 26.35
CA LYS A 280 -5.09 8.35 27.78
C LYS A 280 -4.54 6.95 28.03
N MET A 281 -3.58 6.85 28.94
CA MET A 281 -2.99 5.58 29.36
C MET A 281 -4.04 4.62 29.94
N GLU A 282 -5.02 5.15 30.67
CA GLU A 282 -6.12 4.38 31.25
C GLU A 282 -6.96 3.64 30.17
N ASP A 283 -7.16 4.24 29.00
CA ASP A 283 -7.89 3.59 27.90
C ASP A 283 -7.05 2.46 27.28
N VAL A 284 -5.74 2.67 27.18
CA VAL A 284 -4.79 1.61 26.74
C VAL A 284 -4.86 0.43 27.70
N TYR A 285 -4.75 0.69 29.02
CA TYR A 285 -4.86 -0.37 30.03
C TYR A 285 -6.19 -1.13 29.93
N LYS A 286 -7.33 -0.44 29.89
CA LYS A 286 -8.66 -1.07 29.80
C LYS A 286 -8.80 -1.97 28.57
N ARG A 287 -8.33 -1.49 27.41
CA ARG A 287 -8.39 -2.26 26.17
C ARG A 287 -7.42 -3.44 26.19
N SER A 288 -6.22 -3.24 26.72
CA SER A 288 -5.23 -4.29 26.93
C SER A 288 -5.76 -5.39 27.84
N LEU A 289 -6.42 -5.02 28.95
CA LEU A 289 -7.04 -5.98 29.88
C LEU A 289 -8.16 -6.80 29.20
N GLN A 290 -8.98 -6.16 28.36
CA GLN A 290 -10.01 -6.86 27.59
C GLN A 290 -9.40 -7.82 26.57
N ALA A 291 -8.33 -7.41 25.88
CA ALA A 291 -7.62 -8.24 24.92
C ALA A 291 -6.97 -9.45 25.60
N ALA A 292 -6.24 -9.24 26.69
CA ALA A 292 -5.62 -10.29 27.49
C ALA A 292 -6.66 -11.30 27.98
N LYS A 293 -7.81 -10.85 28.55
CA LYS A 293 -8.90 -11.71 28.99
C LYS A 293 -9.48 -12.58 27.88
N LYS A 294 -9.61 -12.03 26.66
CA LYS A 294 -10.25 -12.71 25.52
C LYS A 294 -9.28 -13.51 24.66
N GLY A 295 -7.97 -13.43 24.92
CA GLY A 295 -6.94 -14.02 24.05
C GLY A 295 -7.00 -13.44 22.62
N ARG A 296 -7.24 -12.12 22.48
CA ARG A 296 -7.33 -11.45 21.19
C ARG A 296 -6.16 -10.48 21.02
N VAL A 297 -5.73 -10.32 19.80
CA VAL A 297 -4.78 -9.26 19.44
C VAL A 297 -5.44 -7.89 19.63
N LEU A 298 -4.68 -6.92 20.14
CA LEU A 298 -5.06 -5.52 20.22
C LEU A 298 -4.09 -4.71 19.36
N THR A 299 -4.58 -4.10 18.27
CA THR A 299 -3.83 -3.11 17.51
C THR A 299 -4.46 -1.75 17.74
N PHE A 300 -3.65 -0.75 18.11
CA PHE A 300 -4.14 0.58 18.43
C PHE A 300 -3.13 1.66 18.05
N HIS A 301 -3.64 2.85 17.77
CA HIS A 301 -2.87 4.07 17.51
C HIS A 301 -2.80 4.94 18.77
N TRP A 302 -1.61 5.46 19.09
CA TRP A 302 -1.41 6.44 20.14
C TRP A 302 -1.43 7.87 19.57
N ARG A 303 -2.27 8.76 20.16
CA ARG A 303 -2.34 10.18 19.80
C ARG A 303 -2.40 11.12 21.02
N GLY A 304 -1.98 10.66 22.19
CA GLY A 304 -1.91 11.43 23.42
C GLY A 304 -0.72 12.40 23.49
N GLY A 305 -0.02 12.57 22.39
CA GLY A 305 1.20 13.36 22.20
C GLY A 305 2.18 12.63 21.29
N TYR A 306 3.35 13.23 21.07
CA TYR A 306 4.43 12.53 20.33
C TYR A 306 4.82 11.26 21.05
N LEU A 307 5.06 10.19 20.31
CA LEU A 307 5.55 8.93 20.85
C LEU A 307 7.05 9.08 21.13
N THR A 308 7.39 9.50 22.35
CA THR A 308 8.78 9.52 22.85
C THR A 308 9.12 8.19 23.53
N LYS A 309 10.39 7.99 23.90
CA LYS A 309 10.82 6.80 24.65
C LYS A 309 10.13 6.71 26.01
N GLU A 310 9.90 7.86 26.66
CA GLU A 310 9.24 7.96 27.95
C GLU A 310 7.75 7.56 27.81
N VAL A 311 7.05 8.13 26.83
CA VAL A 311 5.64 7.78 26.54
C VAL A 311 5.52 6.30 26.16
N LEU A 312 6.45 5.76 25.36
CA LEU A 312 6.45 4.33 25.05
C LEU A 312 6.62 3.50 26.33
N LYS A 313 7.51 3.89 27.24
CA LYS A 313 7.70 3.18 28.50
C LYS A 313 6.41 3.14 29.32
N GLU A 314 5.71 4.26 29.45
CA GLU A 314 4.41 4.33 30.15
C GLU A 314 3.36 3.42 29.48
N LEU A 315 3.30 3.42 28.13
CA LEU A 315 2.40 2.53 27.38
C LEU A 315 2.72 1.07 27.65
N LEU A 316 4.01 0.69 27.68
CA LEU A 316 4.44 -0.67 27.96
C LEU A 316 4.08 -1.10 29.39
N GLU A 317 4.26 -0.22 30.37
CA GLU A 317 3.88 -0.47 31.77
C GLU A 317 2.39 -0.81 31.91
N GLU A 318 1.51 -0.07 31.21
CA GLU A 318 0.07 -0.33 31.22
C GLU A 318 -0.31 -1.64 30.52
N ILE A 319 0.34 -1.94 29.38
CA ILE A 319 0.13 -3.18 28.64
C ILE A 319 0.59 -4.40 29.50
N GLU A 320 1.76 -4.29 30.14
CA GLU A 320 2.27 -5.33 31.02
C GLU A 320 1.43 -5.52 32.27
N ARG A 321 0.94 -4.42 32.88
CA ARG A 321 0.02 -4.47 34.02
C ARG A 321 -1.22 -5.28 33.68
N ALA A 322 -1.81 -5.02 32.50
CA ALA A 322 -2.98 -5.76 32.02
C ALA A 322 -2.68 -7.25 31.78
N GLY A 323 -1.49 -7.56 31.26
CA GLY A 323 -1.01 -8.94 31.08
C GLY A 323 -0.85 -9.68 32.41
N ARG A 324 -0.15 -9.07 33.36
CA ARG A 324 0.05 -9.64 34.72
C ARG A 324 -1.25 -9.99 35.41
N GLU A 325 -2.28 -9.12 35.32
CA GLU A 325 -3.60 -9.42 35.91
C GLU A 325 -4.32 -10.62 35.31
N LYS A 326 -3.90 -11.05 34.13
CA LYS A 326 -4.49 -12.22 33.43
C LYS A 326 -3.52 -13.37 33.27
N ASN A 327 -2.38 -13.35 33.97
CA ASN A 327 -1.30 -14.34 33.88
C ASN A 327 -0.82 -14.53 32.42
N LYS A 328 -0.72 -13.44 31.65
CA LYS A 328 -0.30 -13.46 30.27
C LYS A 328 0.88 -12.50 30.04
N GLN A 329 1.74 -12.89 29.11
CA GLN A 329 2.86 -12.06 28.68
C GLN A 329 2.50 -11.36 27.36
N PRO A 330 2.65 -10.04 27.27
CA PRO A 330 2.48 -9.33 26.01
C PRO A 330 3.70 -9.54 25.10
N GLN A 331 3.43 -9.72 23.81
CA GLN A 331 4.38 -9.54 22.73
C GLN A 331 3.93 -8.30 21.93
N ILE A 332 4.85 -7.38 21.68
CA ILE A 332 4.51 -6.08 21.15
C ILE A 332 5.29 -5.85 19.87
N SER A 333 4.57 -5.49 18.81
CA SER A 333 5.12 -4.95 17.57
C SER A 333 4.76 -3.46 17.49
N LEU A 334 5.70 -2.65 17.07
CA LEU A 334 5.58 -1.19 17.04
C LEU A 334 5.96 -0.63 15.68
N ASN A 335 5.00 -0.02 15.00
CA ASN A 335 5.24 0.93 13.93
C ASN A 335 5.45 2.31 14.55
N TRP A 336 6.71 2.71 14.67
CA TRP A 336 7.08 3.97 15.33
C TRP A 336 6.60 5.19 14.56
N ALA A 337 6.73 5.17 13.23
CA ALA A 337 6.39 6.31 12.38
C ALA A 337 4.91 6.70 12.52
N GLN A 338 4.04 5.70 12.58
CA GLN A 338 2.59 5.92 12.69
C GLN A 338 2.07 5.78 14.12
N ALA A 339 2.96 5.60 15.12
CA ALA A 339 2.62 5.41 16.53
C ALA A 339 1.54 4.33 16.75
N VAL A 340 1.65 3.21 16.02
CA VAL A 340 0.73 2.08 16.11
C VAL A 340 1.40 0.91 16.82
N LEU A 341 0.76 0.42 17.88
CA LEU A 341 1.19 -0.74 18.66
C LEU A 341 0.25 -1.91 18.40
N ARG A 342 0.83 -3.09 18.15
CA ARG A 342 0.13 -4.36 18.08
C ARG A 342 0.58 -5.24 19.24
N VAL A 343 -0.36 -5.70 20.03
CA VAL A 343 -0.13 -6.44 21.28
C VAL A 343 -0.80 -7.80 21.19
N GLU A 344 -0.03 -8.86 21.34
CA GLU A 344 -0.49 -10.23 21.50
C GLU A 344 -0.21 -10.71 22.91
N TYR A 345 -1.17 -11.44 23.51
CA TYR A 345 -1.01 -11.97 24.86
C TYR A 345 -0.87 -13.50 24.80
N GLN A 346 0.28 -13.98 25.22
CA GLN A 346 0.57 -15.41 25.32
C GLN A 346 0.42 -15.90 26.75
N GLU A 347 0.00 -17.15 26.93
CA GLU A 347 -0.03 -17.79 28.25
C GLU A 347 1.40 -17.91 28.81
N LEU A 348 1.59 -17.51 30.07
CA LEU A 348 2.86 -17.72 30.76
C LEU A 348 2.94 -19.18 31.27
N PRO A 349 3.99 -19.93 30.94
CA PRO A 349 4.30 -21.16 31.64
C PRO A 349 4.55 -20.85 33.11
N GLU A 350 4.03 -21.69 34.02
CA GLU A 350 4.20 -21.48 35.46
C GLU A 350 5.67 -21.32 35.85
N GLY A 351 5.97 -20.26 36.59
CA GLY A 351 7.30 -20.00 37.15
C GLY A 351 8.30 -19.28 36.25
N ILE A 352 7.93 -18.79 35.05
CA ILE A 352 8.81 -18.08 34.17
C ILE A 352 8.42 -16.59 34.07
N ILE A 353 9.26 -15.68 34.57
CA ILE A 353 9.17 -14.24 34.30
C ILE A 353 10.09 -13.98 33.09
N ARG A 354 9.52 -13.53 31.98
CA ARG A 354 10.30 -13.08 30.81
C ARG A 354 10.13 -11.57 30.62
N GLU A 355 11.19 -10.92 30.18
CA GLU A 355 11.11 -9.52 29.75
C GLU A 355 10.18 -9.37 28.56
N THR A 356 9.41 -8.28 28.52
CA THR A 356 8.55 -7.96 27.39
C THR A 356 9.42 -7.60 26.18
N LYS A 357 9.26 -8.35 25.10
CA LYS A 357 9.97 -8.10 23.85
C LYS A 357 9.17 -7.12 23.00
N VAL A 358 9.80 -6.01 22.64
CA VAL A 358 9.26 -5.05 21.65
C VAL A 358 10.00 -5.23 20.34
N VAL A 359 9.26 -5.51 19.28
CA VAL A 359 9.79 -5.61 17.92
C VAL A 359 9.43 -4.33 17.16
N MET A 360 10.45 -3.64 16.66
CA MET A 360 10.25 -2.50 15.78
C MET A 360 9.90 -2.99 14.38
N GLU A 361 8.81 -2.50 13.82
CA GLU A 361 8.37 -2.84 12.48
C GLU A 361 8.77 -1.72 11.50
N ASP A 362 9.27 -2.10 10.32
CA ASP A 362 9.59 -1.19 9.22
C ASP A 362 8.81 -1.63 7.98
N ALA A 363 7.83 -0.86 7.58
CA ALA A 363 7.02 -1.12 6.39
C ALA A 363 7.85 -1.10 5.09
N ASN A 364 9.00 -0.42 5.11
CA ASN A 364 9.94 -0.34 3.97
C ASN A 364 10.82 -1.59 3.79
N GLU A 365 10.81 -2.58 4.69
CA GLU A 365 11.70 -3.77 4.56
C GLU A 365 11.49 -4.55 3.25
N GLY A 366 10.30 -4.50 2.66
CA GLY A 366 10.02 -5.10 1.36
C GLY A 366 10.78 -4.46 0.20
N GLU A 367 11.18 -3.20 0.33
CA GLU A 367 11.85 -2.41 -0.71
C GLU A 367 13.35 -2.22 -0.46
N ARG A 368 13.81 -2.38 0.78
CA ARG A 368 15.24 -2.35 1.13
C ARG A 368 15.84 -3.74 0.92
N GLU A 369 16.84 -3.85 0.05
CA GLU A 369 17.76 -4.99 0.11
C GLU A 369 18.31 -5.09 1.53
N ILE A 370 18.27 -6.30 2.09
CA ILE A 370 18.83 -6.61 3.41
C ILE A 370 20.34 -6.34 3.36
N ILE A 371 20.72 -5.09 3.57
CA ILE A 371 22.09 -4.74 3.96
C ILE A 371 22.02 -4.53 5.46
N GLY A 372 22.63 -5.49 6.18
CA GLY A 372 22.72 -5.46 7.63
C GLY A 372 23.21 -4.12 8.15
N ASN A 373 22.30 -3.35 8.76
CA ASN A 373 22.68 -2.26 9.63
C ASN A 373 21.54 -1.86 10.58
N ARG A 374 21.26 -2.73 11.55
CA ARG A 374 20.40 -2.40 12.72
C ARG A 374 20.93 -1.19 13.52
N GLU A 375 22.21 -0.81 13.34
CA GLU A 375 22.81 0.33 14.05
C GLU A 375 22.50 1.70 13.44
N LYS A 376 22.22 1.82 12.12
CA LYS A 376 21.89 3.11 11.49
C LYS A 376 20.50 3.63 11.85
N HIS A 377 19.52 2.76 12.04
CA HIS A 377 18.19 3.15 12.49
C HIS A 377 18.20 3.73 13.92
N ARG A 378 19.04 3.18 14.79
CA ARG A 378 19.21 3.70 16.15
C ARG A 378 19.67 5.16 16.16
N LYS A 379 20.57 5.53 15.25
CA LYS A 379 21.09 6.91 15.12
C LYS A 379 20.06 7.90 14.51
N CYS A 380 19.25 7.47 13.57
CA CYS A 380 18.24 8.33 12.95
C CYS A 380 17.08 8.66 13.91
N VAL A 381 16.68 7.69 14.74
CA VAL A 381 15.67 7.89 15.81
C VAL A 381 16.22 8.80 16.92
N GLU A 382 17.53 8.69 17.24
CA GLU A 382 18.18 9.53 18.25
C GLU A 382 18.37 10.99 17.81
N SER A 383 18.52 11.27 16.51
CA SER A 383 18.63 12.64 15.99
C SER A 383 17.29 13.36 15.91
N ARG A 384 16.19 12.65 15.62
CA ARG A 384 14.84 13.24 15.55
C ARG A 384 14.16 13.45 16.91
N ALA A 385 14.65 12.80 17.96
CA ALA A 385 14.16 13.03 19.33
C ALA A 385 14.82 14.24 20.01
N LYS A 386 15.70 14.98 19.30
CA LYS A 386 16.40 16.18 19.79
C LYS A 386 16.00 17.47 19.08
N GLU A 387 15.15 17.42 18.04
CA GLU A 387 14.47 18.55 17.41
C GLU A 387 12.96 18.53 17.78
#